data_e67a618e32c99884b18b740f8caab56c
#
_entry.id   e67a618e32c99884b18b740f8caab56c
#
_cell.length_a   1.000
_cell.length_b   1.000
_cell.length_c   1.000
_cell.angle_alpha   90.00
_cell.angle_beta   90.00
_cell.angle_gamma   90.00
#
_symmetry.space_group_name_H-M   'P 1'
#
loop_
_entity.id
_entity.type
_entity.pdbx_description
1 polymer ?
#
loop_
_entity_poly.entity_id
_entity_poly.type
_entity_poly.pdbx_seq_one_letter_code
_entity_poly.pdbx_strand_id
1 'polypeptide(L)'
;MRNSSSFVFVLVGLVSITAVGNVLAQGDLEVITAFEGNKGPGFKAAANVMGGVGPKHVVDFTISGFTVHDKATGKVLRHWTQHEFWSRVEPEKTLIPQADANDPWMVYDSLTDRWFAAAAGTHPGDSFLAVSATSDPTQTWRGAQLPLPKIDPGLKIGVDKHGVYISCANGSQDPMQALDLYVIPKSDAIAKTGPVLTNARTLSKLIYSAVPAVDLDPSKASDAPAVLLNNEFGGPTCSKLFLYRIIWVGPNATISKAQTISLSRAYATPKMQGVQPKDGVKLVQAGGRRNNCAFVRGGSVFGCNGAQRKADSRPGILWYEVRIKDGALLQEGFVDSPDCDYLYPSMAVDGKGNIGIGCTKTSETEFPSVCVMMRSADDPAGTMRPPVVAVNGTTLFKYPGASAINFSNYSVTCIDPTAGDVLWTYQAYANSTEDRKWCTAWVAFRIRIKK
;
A
#
# COMPACT_ATOMS: atom_id res chain seq x y z
N MET A 1 -33.54 -13.34 -59.57
CA MET A 1 -32.96 -12.23 -58.84
C MET A 1 -32.33 -12.82 -57.60
N ARG A 2 -31.00 -12.88 -57.55
CA ARG A 2 -30.23 -13.48 -56.42
C ARG A 2 -29.82 -12.33 -55.50
N ASN A 3 -30.25 -12.34 -54.25
CA ASN A 3 -29.76 -11.46 -53.21
C ASN A 3 -28.51 -12.07 -52.58
N SER A 4 -27.39 -11.43 -52.75
CA SER A 4 -26.13 -11.74 -52.06
C SER A 4 -26.03 -10.88 -50.81
N SER A 5 -26.14 -11.51 -49.65
CA SER A 5 -25.85 -10.88 -48.34
C SER A 5 -24.37 -10.96 -48.03
N SER A 6 -23.69 -9.86 -48.08
CA SER A 6 -22.27 -9.76 -47.66
C SER A 6 -22.20 -9.68 -46.14
N PHE A 7 -21.61 -10.68 -45.50
CA PHE A 7 -21.21 -10.64 -44.09
C PHE A 7 -19.88 -9.91 -43.98
N VAL A 8 -19.89 -8.77 -43.29
CA VAL A 8 -18.68 -8.07 -42.88
C VAL A 8 -18.21 -8.71 -41.56
N PHE A 9 -17.09 -9.43 -41.61
CA PHE A 9 -16.38 -9.86 -40.41
C PHE A 9 -15.58 -8.66 -39.89
N VAL A 10 -15.99 -8.13 -38.72
CA VAL A 10 -15.16 -7.21 -37.95
C VAL A 10 -14.15 -8.05 -37.17
N LEU A 11 -12.91 -8.02 -37.63
CA LEU A 11 -11.77 -8.57 -36.92
C LEU A 11 -11.44 -7.66 -35.73
N VAL A 12 -11.91 -8.02 -34.53
CA VAL A 12 -11.45 -7.39 -33.30
C VAL A 12 -10.04 -7.87 -33.03
N GLY A 13 -9.07 -7.06 -33.38
CA GLY A 13 -7.66 -7.30 -33.07
C GLY A 13 -7.46 -7.29 -31.54
N LEU A 14 -7.28 -8.47 -30.96
CA LEU A 14 -6.69 -8.62 -29.63
C LEU A 14 -5.24 -8.11 -29.70
N VAL A 15 -5.00 -6.91 -29.24
CA VAL A 15 -3.63 -6.45 -28.93
C VAL A 15 -3.22 -7.15 -27.65
N SER A 16 -2.59 -8.30 -27.81
CA SER A 16 -1.85 -8.96 -26.74
C SER A 16 -0.61 -8.12 -26.47
N ILE A 17 -0.61 -7.32 -25.40
CA ILE A 17 0.61 -6.72 -24.88
C ILE A 17 1.40 -7.86 -24.24
N THR A 18 2.36 -8.38 -25.01
CA THR A 18 3.40 -9.28 -24.53
C THR A 18 4.16 -8.60 -23.38
N ALA A 19 4.42 -9.35 -22.33
CA ALA A 19 5.28 -8.96 -21.22
C ALA A 19 6.54 -8.27 -21.78
N VAL A 20 6.74 -7.00 -21.45
CA VAL A 20 7.92 -6.24 -21.90
C VAL A 20 9.09 -6.71 -21.04
N GLY A 21 9.75 -7.75 -21.49
CA GLY A 21 11.01 -8.26 -20.93
C GLY A 21 12.18 -7.33 -21.23
N ASN A 22 12.09 -6.06 -20.90
CA ASN A 22 13.23 -5.16 -20.91
C ASN A 22 13.69 -4.98 -19.46
N VAL A 23 14.79 -5.66 -19.12
CA VAL A 23 15.54 -5.40 -17.88
C VAL A 23 16.06 -3.97 -17.95
N LEU A 24 15.32 -3.04 -17.34
CA LEU A 24 15.79 -1.68 -17.12
C LEU A 24 16.77 -1.71 -15.95
N ALA A 25 18.00 -1.27 -16.18
CA ALA A 25 18.99 -1.16 -15.13
C ALA A 25 19.62 0.24 -15.20
N GLN A 26 19.54 0.94 -14.07
CA GLN A 26 20.33 2.13 -13.86
C GLN A 26 21.23 1.89 -12.65
N GLY A 27 22.52 1.79 -12.89
CA GLY A 27 23.47 1.36 -11.87
C GLY A 27 23.24 -0.10 -11.46
N ASP A 28 23.11 -0.34 -10.14
CA ASP A 28 22.90 -1.66 -9.56
C ASP A 28 21.40 -1.99 -9.29
N LEU A 29 20.45 -1.09 -9.61
CA LEU A 29 19.02 -1.36 -9.51
C LEU A 29 18.55 -2.09 -10.75
N GLU A 30 17.89 -3.22 -10.57
CA GLU A 30 17.31 -4.07 -11.60
C GLU A 30 15.80 -4.11 -11.46
N VAL A 31 15.07 -3.72 -12.51
CA VAL A 31 13.66 -4.02 -12.68
C VAL A 31 13.55 -5.40 -13.33
N ILE A 32 12.99 -6.37 -12.61
CA ILE A 32 12.92 -7.77 -13.03
C ILE A 32 11.74 -7.99 -13.97
N THR A 33 10.57 -7.47 -13.59
CA THR A 33 9.34 -7.55 -14.38
C THR A 33 8.39 -6.40 -14.02
N ALA A 34 7.53 -6.05 -14.95
CA ALA A 34 6.42 -5.15 -14.73
C ALA A 34 5.20 -5.59 -15.55
N PHE A 35 4.00 -5.41 -15.02
CA PHE A 35 2.75 -5.66 -15.73
C PHE A 35 1.63 -4.77 -15.23
N GLU A 36 0.63 -4.57 -16.08
CA GLU A 36 -0.54 -3.76 -15.74
C GLU A 36 -1.40 -4.46 -14.67
N GLY A 37 -1.87 -3.68 -13.70
CA GLY A 37 -2.87 -4.06 -12.72
C GLY A 37 -4.25 -3.51 -13.07
N ASN A 38 -5.08 -3.32 -12.07
CA ASN A 38 -6.42 -2.80 -12.20
C ASN A 38 -6.44 -1.41 -12.85
N LYS A 39 -7.52 -1.15 -13.60
CA LYS A 39 -7.86 0.17 -14.16
C LYS A 39 -9.18 0.62 -13.55
N GLY A 40 -9.24 1.86 -13.15
CA GLY A 40 -10.40 2.37 -12.45
C GLY A 40 -11.47 2.96 -13.35
N PRO A 41 -12.72 2.88 -12.89
CA PRO A 41 -13.81 3.64 -13.50
C PRO A 41 -13.60 5.13 -13.28
N GLY A 42 -13.86 5.92 -14.30
CA GLY A 42 -13.57 7.33 -14.34
C GLY A 42 -14.37 8.26 -13.42
N PHE A 43 -15.23 7.76 -12.54
CA PHE A 43 -16.05 8.60 -11.66
C PHE A 43 -15.60 8.57 -10.17
N LYS A 44 -14.69 7.65 -9.78
CA LYS A 44 -14.08 7.65 -8.45
C LYS A 44 -12.65 8.15 -8.57
N ALA A 45 -12.36 9.24 -7.86
CA ALA A 45 -11.15 10.01 -8.06
C ALA A 45 -9.86 9.28 -7.66
N ALA A 46 -9.84 8.57 -6.54
CA ALA A 46 -8.62 7.96 -6.01
C ALA A 46 -8.57 6.46 -6.33
N ALA A 47 -7.43 5.98 -6.82
CA ALA A 47 -7.21 4.56 -7.09
C ALA A 47 -7.19 3.69 -5.82
N ASN A 48 -6.74 4.24 -4.68
CA ASN A 48 -6.54 3.51 -3.43
C ASN A 48 -5.80 2.20 -3.68
N VAL A 49 -4.56 2.34 -4.13
CA VAL A 49 -3.75 1.25 -4.67
C VAL A 49 -3.24 0.39 -3.53
N MET A 50 -3.81 -0.81 -3.39
CA MET A 50 -3.40 -1.80 -2.42
C MET A 50 -3.38 -3.19 -3.05
N GLY A 51 -2.61 -4.08 -2.46
CA GLY A 51 -2.45 -5.44 -2.94
C GLY A 51 -1.39 -6.19 -2.15
N GLY A 52 -0.96 -7.33 -2.68
CA GLY A 52 0.07 -8.14 -2.05
C GLY A 52 0.68 -9.15 -3.00
N VAL A 53 1.77 -9.75 -2.55
CA VAL A 53 2.51 -10.77 -3.30
C VAL A 53 2.64 -12.03 -2.47
N GLY A 54 2.15 -13.14 -3.01
CA GLY A 54 2.28 -14.47 -2.46
C GLY A 54 3.31 -15.33 -3.21
N PRO A 55 3.38 -16.64 -2.92
CA PRO A 55 4.35 -17.53 -3.56
C PRO A 55 4.18 -17.64 -5.09
N LYS A 56 2.95 -17.71 -5.56
CA LYS A 56 2.60 -17.92 -6.97
C LYS A 56 1.69 -16.84 -7.57
N HIS A 57 1.16 -15.95 -6.75
CA HIS A 57 0.14 -14.98 -7.15
C HIS A 57 0.53 -13.58 -6.72
N VAL A 58 0.08 -12.62 -7.50
CA VAL A 58 0.06 -11.20 -7.17
C VAL A 58 -1.40 -10.77 -7.18
N VAL A 59 -1.80 -9.99 -6.19
CA VAL A 59 -3.20 -9.59 -6.01
C VAL A 59 -3.33 -8.08 -5.96
N ASP A 60 -4.17 -7.54 -6.85
CA ASP A 60 -4.64 -6.16 -6.79
C ASP A 60 -5.87 -6.08 -5.88
N PHE A 61 -5.91 -5.10 -5.00
CA PHE A 61 -7.09 -4.81 -4.21
C PHE A 61 -7.31 -3.31 -4.18
N THR A 62 -8.11 -2.84 -5.12
CA THR A 62 -8.40 -1.41 -5.33
C THR A 62 -9.90 -1.14 -5.17
N ILE A 63 -10.30 0.11 -5.24
CA ILE A 63 -11.74 0.46 -5.25
C ILE A 63 -12.49 -0.13 -6.47
N SER A 64 -11.79 -0.47 -7.55
CA SER A 64 -12.41 -1.10 -8.73
C SER A 64 -12.59 -2.60 -8.59
N GLY A 65 -11.89 -3.27 -7.66
CA GLY A 65 -12.05 -4.69 -7.43
C GLY A 65 -10.80 -5.41 -6.92
N PHE A 66 -10.92 -6.71 -6.93
CA PHE A 66 -9.95 -7.69 -6.52
C PHE A 66 -9.51 -8.50 -7.76
N THR A 67 -8.24 -8.45 -8.11
CA THR A 67 -7.71 -9.17 -9.28
C THR A 67 -6.54 -10.03 -8.87
N VAL A 68 -6.55 -11.28 -9.28
CA VAL A 68 -5.46 -12.24 -9.06
C VAL A 68 -4.69 -12.44 -10.35
N HIS A 69 -3.38 -12.24 -10.27
CA HIS A 69 -2.44 -12.49 -11.38
C HIS A 69 -1.55 -13.69 -11.06
N ASP A 70 -1.18 -14.43 -12.08
CA ASP A 70 -0.03 -15.33 -12.03
C ASP A 70 1.25 -14.51 -11.86
N LYS A 71 2.02 -14.79 -10.81
CA LYS A 71 3.20 -13.99 -10.46
C LYS A 71 4.29 -14.04 -11.51
N ALA A 72 4.47 -15.17 -12.19
CA ALA A 72 5.54 -15.37 -13.17
C ALA A 72 5.27 -14.67 -14.50
N THR A 73 3.99 -14.56 -14.88
CA THR A 73 3.59 -14.07 -16.21
C THR A 73 2.83 -12.76 -16.20
N GLY A 74 2.32 -12.33 -15.05
CA GLY A 74 1.42 -11.18 -14.91
C GLY A 74 0.00 -11.44 -15.47
N LYS A 75 -0.29 -12.67 -15.95
CA LYS A 75 -1.59 -13.01 -16.54
C LYS A 75 -2.69 -12.97 -15.49
N VAL A 76 -3.81 -12.30 -15.79
CA VAL A 76 -5.01 -12.30 -14.96
C VAL A 76 -5.61 -13.70 -14.90
N LEU A 77 -5.74 -14.24 -13.70
CA LEU A 77 -6.37 -15.51 -13.39
C LEU A 77 -7.82 -15.35 -12.96
N ARG A 78 -8.10 -14.32 -12.17
CA ARG A 78 -9.44 -13.97 -11.68
C ARG A 78 -9.57 -12.45 -11.54
N HIS A 79 -10.78 -12.00 -11.73
CA HIS A 79 -11.18 -10.62 -11.41
C HIS A 79 -12.59 -10.64 -10.82
N TRP A 80 -12.76 -9.90 -9.72
CA TRP A 80 -14.04 -9.67 -9.06
C TRP A 80 -14.16 -8.18 -8.73
N THR A 81 -15.34 -7.62 -8.87
CA THR A 81 -15.66 -6.33 -8.26
C THR A 81 -15.58 -6.44 -6.72
N GLN A 82 -15.53 -5.32 -6.01
CA GLN A 82 -15.57 -5.34 -4.54
C GLN A 82 -16.80 -6.12 -4.02
N HIS A 83 -17.97 -5.87 -4.60
CA HIS A 83 -19.21 -6.57 -4.25
C HIS A 83 -19.11 -8.09 -4.49
N GLU A 84 -18.60 -8.51 -5.65
CA GLU A 84 -18.44 -9.94 -5.98
C GLU A 84 -17.42 -10.62 -5.06
N PHE A 85 -16.32 -9.96 -4.71
CA PHE A 85 -15.35 -10.51 -3.77
C PHE A 85 -15.98 -10.75 -2.40
N TRP A 86 -16.57 -9.72 -1.80
CA TRP A 86 -17.15 -9.84 -0.46
C TRP A 86 -18.35 -10.79 -0.41
N SER A 87 -19.15 -10.90 -1.47
CA SER A 87 -20.26 -11.85 -1.54
C SER A 87 -19.83 -13.31 -1.55
N ARG A 88 -18.56 -13.60 -1.90
CA ARG A 88 -17.95 -14.95 -1.93
C ARG A 88 -17.21 -15.33 -0.66
N VAL A 89 -17.01 -14.37 0.25
CA VAL A 89 -16.39 -14.65 1.54
C VAL A 89 -17.37 -15.44 2.41
N GLU A 90 -16.94 -16.57 2.95
CA GLU A 90 -17.77 -17.40 3.84
C GLU A 90 -17.92 -16.79 5.24
N PRO A 91 -19.11 -16.80 5.87
CA PRO A 91 -20.35 -17.34 5.28
C PRO A 91 -20.85 -16.45 4.13
N GLU A 92 -21.18 -17.09 3.01
CA GLU A 92 -21.55 -16.38 1.79
C GLU A 92 -22.68 -15.38 2.01
N LYS A 93 -22.61 -14.24 1.33
CA LYS A 93 -23.64 -13.17 1.34
C LYS A 93 -23.90 -12.50 2.69
N THR A 94 -23.09 -12.73 3.70
CA THR A 94 -23.21 -12.05 5.00
C THR A 94 -22.35 -10.80 5.12
N LEU A 95 -21.27 -10.72 4.32
CA LEU A 95 -20.31 -9.62 4.33
C LEU A 95 -20.42 -8.78 3.03
N ILE A 96 -21.62 -8.36 2.69
CA ILE A 96 -21.85 -7.55 1.50
C ILE A 96 -21.92 -6.09 1.91
N PRO A 97 -20.99 -5.23 1.46
CA PRO A 97 -21.10 -3.79 1.69
C PRO A 97 -22.41 -3.26 1.12
N GLN A 98 -23.11 -2.39 1.87
CA GLN A 98 -24.32 -1.70 1.37
C GLN A 98 -23.99 -0.73 0.22
N ALA A 99 -22.73 -0.28 0.16
CA ALA A 99 -22.17 0.47 -0.96
C ALA A 99 -20.79 -0.09 -1.28
N ASP A 100 -20.17 0.39 -2.37
CA ASP A 100 -18.79 -0.02 -2.70
C ASP A 100 -17.87 0.21 -1.51
N ALA A 101 -17.14 -0.84 -1.13
CA ALA A 101 -16.15 -0.76 -0.06
C ALA A 101 -15.05 0.24 -0.43
N ASN A 102 -14.73 1.10 0.53
CA ASN A 102 -13.64 2.06 0.42
C ASN A 102 -12.40 1.55 1.14
N ASP A 103 -11.26 2.18 0.86
CA ASP A 103 -9.99 1.93 1.53
C ASP A 103 -9.65 0.44 1.70
N PRO A 104 -9.61 -0.33 0.58
CA PRO A 104 -9.20 -1.71 0.63
C PRO A 104 -7.76 -1.81 1.18
N TRP A 105 -7.51 -2.80 2.03
CA TRP A 105 -6.20 -3.09 2.58
C TRP A 105 -5.91 -4.58 2.49
N MET A 106 -4.67 -4.94 2.14
CA MET A 106 -4.29 -6.33 1.98
C MET A 106 -2.86 -6.58 2.42
N VAL A 107 -2.62 -7.78 2.95
CA VAL A 107 -1.29 -8.30 3.22
C VAL A 107 -1.26 -9.80 3.00
N TYR A 108 -0.17 -10.31 2.41
CA TYR A 108 0.16 -11.73 2.43
C TYR A 108 1.07 -12.02 3.63
N ASP A 109 0.63 -12.91 4.48
CA ASP A 109 1.37 -13.37 5.65
C ASP A 109 2.10 -14.67 5.33
N SER A 110 3.40 -14.58 5.08
CA SER A 110 4.25 -15.73 4.79
C SER A 110 4.51 -16.65 6.01
N LEU A 111 4.18 -16.19 7.22
CA LEU A 111 4.32 -17.01 8.43
C LEU A 111 3.19 -18.05 8.54
N THR A 112 2.06 -17.79 7.92
CA THR A 112 0.88 -18.67 7.98
C THR A 112 0.39 -19.13 6.61
N ASP A 113 1.03 -18.68 5.52
CA ASP A 113 0.60 -18.90 4.14
C ASP A 113 -0.84 -18.46 3.89
N ARG A 114 -1.19 -17.26 4.37
CA ARG A 114 -2.54 -16.69 4.27
C ARG A 114 -2.52 -15.25 3.75
N TRP A 115 -3.58 -14.90 3.08
CA TRP A 115 -3.90 -13.54 2.72
C TRP A 115 -4.89 -12.98 3.71
N PHE A 116 -4.67 -11.75 4.13
CA PHE A 116 -5.60 -10.95 4.91
C PHE A 116 -6.06 -9.78 4.05
N ALA A 117 -7.38 -9.61 3.94
CA ALA A 117 -8.00 -8.50 3.24
C ALA A 117 -8.99 -7.80 4.17
N ALA A 118 -8.97 -6.48 4.21
CA ALA A 118 -9.97 -5.71 4.92
C ALA A 118 -10.44 -4.52 4.07
N ALA A 119 -11.66 -4.11 4.31
CA ALA A 119 -12.22 -2.91 3.71
C ALA A 119 -13.25 -2.28 4.66
N ALA A 120 -13.40 -0.97 4.56
CA ALA A 120 -14.48 -0.24 5.21
C ALA A 120 -15.52 0.14 4.17
N GLY A 121 -16.79 -0.12 4.47
CA GLY A 121 -17.91 0.38 3.68
C GLY A 121 -18.25 1.83 4.01
N THR A 122 -19.32 2.34 3.46
CA THR A 122 -19.78 3.72 3.67
C THR A 122 -20.81 3.85 4.79
N HIS A 123 -21.25 2.73 5.37
CA HIS A 123 -22.25 2.69 6.44
C HIS A 123 -21.68 2.10 7.75
N PRO A 124 -22.24 2.46 8.91
CA PRO A 124 -21.87 1.82 10.18
C PRO A 124 -22.02 0.30 10.08
N GLY A 125 -21.00 -0.43 10.53
CA GLY A 125 -20.97 -1.88 10.46
C GLY A 125 -20.47 -2.48 9.15
N ASP A 126 -20.18 -1.70 8.12
CA ASP A 126 -19.65 -2.17 6.85
C ASP A 126 -18.11 -2.29 6.86
N SER A 127 -17.53 -2.68 7.99
CA SER A 127 -16.08 -2.97 8.05
C SER A 127 -15.88 -4.47 8.17
N PHE A 128 -15.03 -5.02 7.29
CA PHE A 128 -14.86 -6.46 7.14
C PHE A 128 -13.40 -6.86 7.17
N LEU A 129 -13.14 -8.05 7.71
CA LEU A 129 -11.89 -8.78 7.59
C LEU A 129 -12.17 -10.10 6.88
N ALA A 130 -11.37 -10.44 5.88
CA ALA A 130 -11.36 -11.74 5.24
C ALA A 130 -9.97 -12.36 5.29
N VAL A 131 -9.92 -13.68 5.42
CA VAL A 131 -8.69 -14.48 5.46
C VAL A 131 -8.81 -15.62 4.47
N SER A 132 -7.82 -15.81 3.62
CA SER A 132 -7.81 -16.92 2.68
C SER A 132 -7.59 -18.26 3.40
N ALA A 133 -8.15 -19.33 2.87
CA ALA A 133 -7.95 -20.68 3.40
C ALA A 133 -6.55 -21.24 3.11
N THR A 134 -5.89 -20.74 2.07
CA THR A 134 -4.56 -21.17 1.60
C THR A 134 -3.77 -19.99 1.03
N SER A 135 -2.54 -20.24 0.57
CA SER A 135 -1.74 -19.27 -0.19
C SER A 135 -2.28 -18.98 -1.60
N ASP A 136 -3.26 -19.73 -2.08
CA ASP A 136 -3.96 -19.49 -3.36
C ASP A 136 -5.17 -18.55 -3.12
N PRO A 137 -5.11 -17.27 -3.55
CA PRO A 137 -6.18 -16.30 -3.31
C PRO A 137 -7.40 -16.50 -4.21
N THR A 138 -7.36 -17.45 -5.15
CA THR A 138 -8.51 -17.81 -5.98
C THR A 138 -9.47 -18.81 -5.30
N GLN A 139 -9.03 -19.38 -4.17
CA GLN A 139 -9.76 -20.37 -3.39
C GLN A 139 -10.65 -19.68 -2.33
N THR A 140 -11.13 -20.49 -1.39
CA THR A 140 -12.04 -20.06 -0.32
C THR A 140 -11.44 -18.93 0.55
N TRP A 141 -12.25 -17.94 0.81
CA TRP A 141 -12.03 -16.91 1.80
C TRP A 141 -13.07 -17.01 2.90
N ARG A 142 -12.66 -16.77 4.14
CA ARG A 142 -13.55 -16.70 5.31
C ARG A 142 -13.40 -15.36 5.99
N GLY A 143 -14.51 -14.81 6.45
CA GLY A 143 -14.47 -13.46 6.99
C GLY A 143 -15.38 -13.25 8.18
N ALA A 144 -15.24 -12.08 8.76
CA ALA A 144 -16.07 -11.59 9.84
C ALA A 144 -16.28 -10.07 9.68
N GLN A 145 -17.46 -9.62 10.12
CA GLN A 145 -17.75 -8.21 10.29
C GLN A 145 -16.99 -7.68 11.50
N LEU A 146 -16.29 -6.58 11.32
CA LEU A 146 -15.56 -5.93 12.41
C LEU A 146 -16.50 -5.01 13.19
N PRO A 147 -16.52 -5.08 14.53
CA PRO A 147 -17.36 -4.23 15.37
C PRO A 147 -16.78 -2.81 15.52
N LEU A 148 -16.52 -2.15 14.39
CA LEU A 148 -15.95 -0.81 14.37
C LEU A 148 -17.09 0.23 14.46
N PRO A 149 -17.00 1.21 15.36
CA PRO A 149 -18.13 2.08 15.69
C PRO A 149 -18.44 3.13 14.63
N LYS A 150 -17.52 3.44 13.75
CA LYS A 150 -17.69 4.45 12.70
C LYS A 150 -16.91 4.11 11.44
N ILE A 151 -17.44 4.64 10.36
CA ILE A 151 -16.82 4.62 9.04
C ILE A 151 -15.99 5.88 8.93
N ASP A 152 -14.67 5.70 8.92
CA ASP A 152 -13.78 6.70 8.38
C ASP A 152 -12.80 5.97 7.44
N PRO A 153 -12.63 6.45 6.21
CA PRO A 153 -11.60 5.96 5.34
C PRO A 153 -10.24 6.06 6.03
N GLY A 154 -9.53 4.97 6.15
CA GLY A 154 -8.25 4.93 6.84
C GLY A 154 -7.96 3.63 7.58
N LEU A 155 -8.76 2.60 7.35
CA LEU A 155 -8.48 1.25 7.83
C LEU A 155 -7.14 0.76 7.29
N LYS A 156 -6.29 0.18 8.16
CA LYS A 156 -4.98 -0.37 7.79
C LYS A 156 -4.74 -1.68 8.55
N ILE A 157 -4.09 -2.64 7.89
CA ILE A 157 -3.72 -3.92 8.47
C ILE A 157 -2.22 -3.99 8.70
N GLY A 158 -1.82 -4.43 9.89
CA GLY A 158 -0.50 -5.00 10.17
C GLY A 158 -0.63 -6.44 10.63
N VAL A 159 0.44 -7.20 10.46
CA VAL A 159 0.50 -8.60 10.88
C VAL A 159 1.87 -8.94 11.44
N ASP A 160 1.90 -9.82 12.43
CA ASP A 160 3.11 -10.50 12.87
C ASP A 160 2.77 -11.93 13.30
N LYS A 161 3.70 -12.63 13.92
CA LYS A 161 3.45 -14.00 14.39
C LYS A 161 2.40 -14.09 15.51
N HIS A 162 2.13 -13.01 16.24
CA HIS A 162 1.23 -13.00 17.40
C HIS A 162 -0.20 -12.61 17.03
N GLY A 163 -0.37 -11.71 16.07
CA GLY A 163 -1.69 -11.16 15.79
C GLY A 163 -1.87 -10.53 14.43
N VAL A 164 -3.10 -10.11 14.21
CA VAL A 164 -3.55 -9.23 13.15
C VAL A 164 -4.03 -7.94 13.81
N TYR A 165 -3.58 -6.83 13.31
CA TYR A 165 -3.77 -5.49 13.86
C TYR A 165 -4.48 -4.63 12.84
N ILE A 166 -5.67 -4.11 13.19
CA ILE A 166 -6.47 -3.29 12.28
C ILE A 166 -6.66 -1.94 12.95
N SER A 167 -6.03 -0.91 12.39
CA SER A 167 -6.25 0.47 12.83
C SER A 167 -7.37 1.11 12.04
N CYS A 168 -8.21 1.88 12.72
CA CYS A 168 -9.30 2.64 12.12
C CYS A 168 -9.53 3.94 12.88
N ALA A 169 -10.01 4.97 12.19
CA ALA A 169 -10.41 6.20 12.83
C ALA A 169 -11.70 5.99 13.65
N ASN A 170 -11.77 6.58 14.84
CA ASN A 170 -12.89 6.43 15.76
C ASN A 170 -13.85 7.64 15.75
N GLY A 171 -13.59 8.62 14.88
CA GLY A 171 -14.40 9.83 14.70
C GLY A 171 -14.23 10.89 15.80
N SER A 172 -13.22 10.75 16.67
CA SER A 172 -12.86 11.82 17.60
C SER A 172 -12.33 13.05 16.83
N GLN A 173 -12.70 14.23 17.29
CA GLN A 173 -12.19 15.50 16.74
C GLN A 173 -10.80 15.83 17.26
N ASP A 174 -10.36 15.18 18.34
CA ASP A 174 -8.98 15.28 18.83
C ASP A 174 -8.07 14.30 18.08
N PRO A 175 -7.18 14.79 17.21
CA PRO A 175 -6.30 13.91 16.42
C PRO A 175 -5.35 13.08 17.29
N MET A 176 -5.10 13.47 18.54
CA MET A 176 -4.27 12.70 19.49
C MET A 176 -4.98 11.47 20.05
N GLN A 177 -6.29 11.35 19.84
CA GLN A 177 -7.14 10.26 20.34
C GLN A 177 -8.09 9.69 19.29
N ALA A 178 -7.84 9.98 18.02
CA ALA A 178 -8.78 9.74 16.93
C ALA A 178 -8.63 8.38 16.25
N LEU A 179 -7.82 7.46 16.80
CA LEU A 179 -7.62 6.13 16.25
C LEU A 179 -7.91 5.06 17.30
N ASP A 180 -8.60 4.01 16.87
CA ASP A 180 -8.73 2.75 17.58
C ASP A 180 -7.94 1.66 16.85
N LEU A 181 -7.37 0.74 17.62
CA LEU A 181 -6.68 -0.44 17.13
C LEU A 181 -7.45 -1.69 17.55
N TYR A 182 -7.91 -2.44 16.59
CA TYR A 182 -8.51 -3.74 16.78
C TYR A 182 -7.43 -4.83 16.66
N VAL A 183 -7.25 -5.60 17.73
CA VAL A 183 -6.18 -6.60 17.85
C VAL A 183 -6.79 -7.98 17.94
N ILE A 184 -6.43 -8.87 17.02
CA ILE A 184 -6.93 -10.24 16.92
C ILE A 184 -5.76 -11.19 17.12
N PRO A 185 -5.80 -12.14 18.10
CA PRO A 185 -4.79 -13.18 18.21
C PRO A 185 -4.61 -13.94 16.89
N LYS A 186 -3.39 -14.26 16.51
CA LYS A 186 -3.11 -14.90 15.22
C LYS A 186 -3.87 -16.21 15.04
N SER A 187 -3.91 -17.05 16.08
CA SER A 187 -4.65 -18.32 16.05
C SER A 187 -6.13 -18.14 15.75
N ASP A 188 -6.74 -17.06 16.30
CA ASP A 188 -8.14 -16.76 16.10
C ASP A 188 -8.39 -16.17 14.72
N ALA A 189 -7.47 -15.34 14.24
CA ALA A 189 -7.56 -14.76 12.89
C ALA A 189 -7.54 -15.81 11.78
N ILE A 190 -6.77 -16.91 11.95
CA ILE A 190 -6.61 -18.00 10.97
C ILE A 190 -7.40 -19.26 11.33
N ALA A 191 -8.35 -19.18 12.23
CA ALA A 191 -9.16 -20.33 12.63
C ALA A 191 -9.83 -20.99 11.41
N LYS A 192 -9.97 -22.31 11.44
CA LYS A 192 -10.54 -23.08 10.30
C LYS A 192 -11.98 -22.67 9.93
N THR A 193 -12.72 -22.16 10.90
CA THR A 193 -14.10 -21.67 10.72
C THR A 193 -14.18 -20.22 10.22
N GLY A 194 -13.06 -19.54 10.06
CA GLY A 194 -12.96 -18.12 9.77
C GLY A 194 -12.43 -17.31 10.97
N PRO A 195 -12.22 -16.01 10.81
CA PRO A 195 -11.74 -15.16 11.90
C PRO A 195 -12.69 -15.20 13.11
N VAL A 196 -12.16 -15.59 14.28
CA VAL A 196 -12.87 -15.61 15.55
C VAL A 196 -12.57 -14.32 16.28
N LEU A 197 -13.59 -13.54 16.59
CA LEU A 197 -13.44 -12.21 17.19
C LEU A 197 -13.69 -12.15 18.70
N THR A 198 -14.03 -13.28 19.34
CA THR A 198 -14.37 -13.34 20.77
C THR A 198 -13.23 -12.91 21.69
N ASN A 199 -11.98 -13.20 21.28
CA ASN A 199 -10.78 -12.79 22.03
C ASN A 199 -10.14 -11.51 21.48
N ALA A 200 -10.74 -10.89 20.46
CA ALA A 200 -10.26 -9.62 19.95
C ALA A 200 -10.42 -8.50 20.98
N ARG A 201 -9.55 -7.50 20.90
CA ARG A 201 -9.53 -6.35 21.82
C ARG A 201 -9.47 -5.05 21.03
N THR A 202 -10.18 -4.05 21.51
CA THR A 202 -10.07 -2.67 21.02
C THR A 202 -9.17 -1.87 21.97
N LEU A 203 -8.10 -1.34 21.44
CA LEU A 203 -7.18 -0.43 22.13
C LEU A 203 -7.44 0.97 21.57
N SER A 204 -7.98 1.85 22.38
CA SER A 204 -8.52 3.14 21.95
C SER A 204 -7.62 4.31 22.31
N LYS A 205 -7.94 5.48 21.76
CA LYS A 205 -7.28 6.78 22.03
C LYS A 205 -5.84 6.85 21.57
N LEU A 206 -5.59 6.34 20.37
CA LEU A 206 -4.29 6.46 19.71
C LEU A 206 -4.26 7.69 18.81
N ILE A 207 -3.06 8.15 18.50
CA ILE A 207 -2.85 9.26 17.56
C ILE A 207 -3.34 8.86 16.18
N TYR A 208 -4.13 9.73 15.56
CA TYR A 208 -4.69 9.52 14.23
C TYR A 208 -3.65 9.07 13.21
N SER A 209 -4.01 8.11 12.38
CA SER A 209 -3.20 7.59 11.28
C SER A 209 -1.98 6.72 11.66
N ALA A 210 -1.87 6.23 12.91
CA ALA A 210 -0.85 5.23 13.23
C ALA A 210 -1.05 3.96 12.41
N VAL A 211 0.05 3.44 11.84
CA VAL A 211 0.07 2.27 10.95
C VAL A 211 0.58 1.08 11.72
N PRO A 212 -0.22 0.00 11.82
CA PRO A 212 0.29 -1.27 12.32
C PRO A 212 1.35 -1.83 11.36
N ALA A 213 2.49 -2.25 11.91
CA ALA A 213 3.58 -2.74 11.08
C ALA A 213 3.33 -4.17 10.57
N VAL A 214 3.88 -4.43 9.39
CA VAL A 214 4.02 -5.77 8.84
C VAL A 214 5.37 -6.32 9.27
N ASP A 215 5.36 -7.41 10.06
CA ASP A 215 6.53 -8.09 10.59
C ASP A 215 6.47 -9.58 10.27
N LEU A 216 7.11 -9.97 9.20
CA LEU A 216 7.12 -11.33 8.66
C LEU A 216 8.45 -12.05 8.97
N ASP A 217 9.18 -11.63 9.99
CA ASP A 217 10.41 -12.28 10.41
C ASP A 217 10.08 -13.56 11.22
N PRO A 218 10.38 -14.77 10.69
CA PRO A 218 10.13 -16.01 11.41
C PRO A 218 11.01 -16.15 12.66
N SER A 219 12.15 -15.44 12.71
CA SER A 219 13.08 -15.47 13.83
C SER A 219 12.72 -14.48 14.95
N LYS A 220 11.67 -13.68 14.78
CA LYS A 220 11.20 -12.75 15.81
C LYS A 220 11.04 -13.44 17.15
N ALA A 221 11.63 -12.89 18.21
CA ALA A 221 11.51 -13.43 19.58
C ALA A 221 10.04 -13.48 20.04
N SER A 222 9.70 -14.45 20.88
CA SER A 222 8.32 -14.66 21.33
C SER A 222 7.78 -13.52 22.18
N ASP A 223 8.65 -12.77 22.83
CA ASP A 223 8.36 -11.62 23.67
C ASP A 223 8.55 -10.26 22.95
N ALA A 224 9.02 -10.28 21.70
CA ALA A 224 9.21 -9.06 20.93
C ALA A 224 7.86 -8.43 20.61
N PRO A 225 7.69 -7.11 20.85
CA PRO A 225 6.42 -6.43 20.62
C PRO A 225 6.08 -6.34 19.12
N ALA A 226 4.79 -6.30 18.82
CA ALA A 226 4.33 -5.69 17.59
C ALA A 226 4.37 -4.17 17.73
N VAL A 227 4.41 -3.44 16.62
CA VAL A 227 4.55 -2.00 16.67
C VAL A 227 3.58 -1.28 15.73
N LEU A 228 3.23 -0.04 16.11
CA LEU A 228 2.64 0.92 15.19
C LEU A 228 3.59 2.10 15.06
N LEU A 229 3.69 2.60 13.85
CA LEU A 229 4.47 3.78 13.55
C LEU A 229 3.57 4.87 12.96
N ASN A 230 3.77 6.10 13.42
CA ASN A 230 3.07 7.27 12.89
C ASN A 230 4.04 8.42 12.73
N ASN A 231 3.77 9.30 11.78
CA ASN A 231 4.40 10.61 11.68
C ASN A 231 3.47 11.69 12.21
N GLU A 232 4.03 12.80 12.64
CA GLU A 232 3.27 13.99 13.01
C GLU A 232 2.37 14.43 11.84
N PHE A 233 1.08 14.55 12.12
CA PHE A 233 0.04 14.85 11.12
C PHE A 233 -0.90 15.94 11.61
N GLY A 234 -1.46 16.73 10.68
CA GLY A 234 -2.43 17.78 10.97
C GLY A 234 -1.84 19.19 11.03
N GLY A 235 -0.52 19.32 11.25
CA GLY A 235 0.19 20.60 11.18
C GLY A 235 0.79 20.89 9.79
N PRO A 236 1.43 22.05 9.63
CA PRO A 236 2.11 22.42 8.39
C PRO A 236 3.47 21.71 8.22
N THR A 237 3.96 21.06 9.27
CA THR A 237 5.25 20.38 9.28
C THR A 237 5.16 19.01 9.96
N CYS A 238 6.11 18.15 9.64
CA CYS A 238 6.41 16.91 10.33
C CYS A 238 7.82 17.00 10.92
N SER A 239 7.92 16.98 12.23
CA SER A 239 9.19 17.03 12.97
C SER A 239 9.37 15.87 13.94
N LYS A 240 8.32 15.02 14.05
CA LYS A 240 8.27 13.94 15.02
C LYS A 240 7.64 12.69 14.41
N LEU A 241 8.07 11.55 14.94
CA LEU A 241 7.43 10.25 14.77
C LEU A 241 6.90 9.80 16.13
N PHE A 242 5.92 8.89 16.08
CA PHE A 242 5.32 8.27 17.26
C PHE A 242 5.38 6.77 17.10
N LEU A 243 6.01 6.10 18.07
CA LEU A 243 6.13 4.64 18.12
C LEU A 243 5.30 4.09 19.27
N TYR A 244 4.42 3.15 18.95
CA TYR A 244 3.70 2.34 19.95
C TYR A 244 4.21 0.92 19.92
N ARG A 245 4.19 0.24 21.07
CA ARG A 245 4.49 -1.19 21.20
C ARG A 245 3.28 -1.92 21.73
N ILE A 246 2.93 -3.01 21.06
CA ILE A 246 1.87 -3.92 21.48
C ILE A 246 2.55 -5.11 22.13
N ILE A 247 2.24 -5.34 23.41
CA ILE A 247 2.82 -6.39 24.22
C ILE A 247 1.76 -7.45 24.46
N TRP A 248 2.10 -8.69 24.11
CA TRP A 248 1.26 -9.84 24.35
C TRP A 248 1.61 -10.54 25.65
N VAL A 249 0.59 -10.84 26.48
CA VAL A 249 0.69 -11.67 27.67
C VAL A 249 -0.38 -12.76 27.56
N GLY A 250 0.02 -13.92 27.09
CA GLY A 250 -0.93 -14.96 26.70
C GLY A 250 -1.84 -14.45 25.56
N PRO A 251 -3.17 -14.60 25.66
CA PRO A 251 -4.11 -14.13 24.64
C PRO A 251 -4.41 -12.61 24.74
N ASN A 252 -3.87 -11.93 25.73
CA ASN A 252 -4.16 -10.53 25.97
C ASN A 252 -3.09 -9.62 25.38
N ALA A 253 -3.51 -8.56 24.71
CA ALA A 253 -2.66 -7.53 24.18
C ALA A 253 -2.85 -6.21 24.95
N THR A 254 -1.75 -5.53 25.22
CA THR A 254 -1.72 -4.17 25.77
C THR A 254 -0.90 -3.28 24.87
N ILE A 255 -1.12 -1.95 24.91
CA ILE A 255 -0.37 -1.01 24.11
C ILE A 255 0.35 0.00 25.01
N SER A 256 1.59 0.31 24.67
CA SER A 256 2.37 1.34 25.37
C SER A 256 1.79 2.74 25.10
N LYS A 257 2.18 3.72 25.91
CA LYS A 257 2.08 5.12 25.51
C LYS A 257 2.93 5.36 24.24
N ALA A 258 2.54 6.36 23.46
CA ALA A 258 3.32 6.79 22.32
C ALA A 258 4.71 7.25 22.77
N GLN A 259 5.75 6.67 22.21
CA GLN A 259 7.10 7.20 22.33
C GLN A 259 7.31 8.23 21.21
N THR A 260 7.61 9.47 21.58
CA THR A 260 7.94 10.52 20.61
C THR A 260 9.40 10.41 20.21
N ILE A 261 9.65 10.50 18.90
CA ILE A 261 10.97 10.44 18.27
C ILE A 261 11.13 11.70 17.46
N SER A 262 12.15 12.50 17.74
CA SER A 262 12.42 13.72 16.98
C SER A 262 13.16 13.39 15.69
N LEU A 263 12.72 13.98 14.59
CA LEU A 263 13.46 14.02 13.33
C LEU A 263 14.58 15.04 13.41
N SER A 264 15.58 14.96 12.55
CA SER A 264 16.72 15.89 12.56
C SER A 264 16.31 17.33 12.25
N ARG A 265 15.20 17.49 11.53
CA ARG A 265 14.59 18.79 11.19
C ARG A 265 13.08 18.67 10.98
N ALA A 266 12.41 19.80 10.90
CA ALA A 266 11.02 19.88 10.47
C ALA A 266 10.93 19.83 8.93
N TYR A 267 10.06 18.96 8.42
CA TYR A 267 9.74 18.84 6.99
C TYR A 267 8.37 19.43 6.72
N ALA A 268 8.24 20.30 5.73
CA ALA A 268 6.96 20.85 5.36
C ALA A 268 6.03 19.77 4.79
N THR A 269 4.79 19.75 5.27
CA THR A 269 3.76 18.76 4.86
C THR A 269 2.41 19.40 4.54
N PRO A 270 2.35 20.54 3.81
CA PRO A 270 1.09 21.11 3.39
C PRO A 270 0.41 20.23 2.32
N LYS A 271 -0.65 20.75 1.71
CA LYS A 271 -1.29 20.06 0.57
C LYS A 271 -0.28 19.89 -0.56
N MET A 272 0.17 18.67 -0.77
CA MET A 272 1.11 18.35 -1.83
C MET A 272 0.36 18.14 -3.15
N GLN A 273 0.84 18.79 -4.19
CA GLN A 273 0.26 18.72 -5.53
C GLN A 273 1.38 18.47 -6.52
N GLY A 274 1.38 17.28 -7.11
CA GLY A 274 2.24 16.97 -8.26
C GLY A 274 1.69 17.61 -9.52
N VAL A 275 2.58 18.11 -10.36
CA VAL A 275 2.22 18.66 -11.66
C VAL A 275 2.27 17.58 -12.74
N GLN A 276 1.57 17.80 -13.83
CA GLN A 276 1.64 17.02 -15.07
C GLN A 276 2.02 17.96 -16.22
N PRO A 277 2.38 17.45 -17.41
CA PRO A 277 2.50 18.27 -18.61
C PRO A 277 1.27 19.16 -18.81
N LYS A 278 1.46 20.22 -19.61
CA LYS A 278 0.43 21.22 -19.89
C LYS A 278 -0.94 20.59 -20.14
N ASP A 279 -1.97 21.19 -19.55
CA ASP A 279 -3.38 20.76 -19.58
C ASP A 279 -3.75 19.56 -18.68
N GLY A 280 -2.82 19.00 -17.94
CA GLY A 280 -3.10 18.01 -16.91
C GLY A 280 -3.61 18.64 -15.60
N VAL A 281 -4.54 17.97 -14.92
CA VAL A 281 -4.96 18.36 -13.56
C VAL A 281 -3.82 18.15 -12.57
N LYS A 282 -3.74 18.93 -11.50
CA LYS A 282 -2.77 18.69 -10.43
C LYS A 282 -3.15 17.41 -9.66
N LEU A 283 -2.18 16.56 -9.44
CA LEU A 283 -2.35 15.31 -8.68
C LEU A 283 -2.19 15.59 -7.19
N VAL A 284 -3.28 15.61 -6.45
CA VAL A 284 -3.27 15.89 -5.02
C VAL A 284 -2.90 14.64 -4.24
N GLN A 285 -1.90 14.73 -3.41
CA GLN A 285 -1.53 13.70 -2.45
C GLN A 285 -2.23 13.94 -1.10
N ALA A 286 -3.55 13.72 -1.04
CA ALA A 286 -4.32 13.97 0.18
C ALA A 286 -3.89 13.04 1.34
N GLY A 287 -3.69 11.76 1.04
CA GLY A 287 -3.24 10.75 2.01
C GLY A 287 -1.73 10.70 2.25
N GLY A 288 -0.92 11.22 1.34
CA GLY A 288 0.52 10.97 1.33
C GLY A 288 1.34 11.78 2.33
N ARG A 289 0.74 12.72 3.05
CA ARG A 289 1.35 13.36 4.22
C ARG A 289 1.44 12.42 5.42
N ARG A 290 0.64 11.37 5.41
CA ARG A 290 0.59 10.34 6.44
C ARG A 290 1.60 9.26 6.12
N ASN A 291 2.16 8.65 7.14
CA ASN A 291 2.76 7.34 6.97
C ASN A 291 1.66 6.35 6.58
N ASN A 292 1.82 5.69 5.44
CA ASN A 292 0.87 4.65 4.97
C ASN A 292 1.52 3.26 4.91
N CYS A 293 2.74 3.12 5.38
CA CYS A 293 3.44 1.85 5.47
C CYS A 293 4.27 1.80 6.76
N ALA A 294 4.30 0.64 7.39
CA ALA A 294 5.23 0.32 8.46
C ALA A 294 5.71 -1.10 8.26
N PHE A 295 7.02 -1.29 8.11
CA PHE A 295 7.64 -2.57 7.85
C PHE A 295 8.71 -2.86 8.89
N VAL A 296 8.73 -4.06 9.45
CA VAL A 296 9.74 -4.45 10.45
C VAL A 296 10.79 -5.36 9.82
N ARG A 297 12.05 -5.06 10.11
CA ARG A 297 13.20 -5.89 9.75
C ARG A 297 14.35 -5.67 10.73
N GLY A 298 14.99 -6.76 11.18
CA GLY A 298 16.21 -6.67 11.98
C GLY A 298 16.09 -5.87 13.28
N GLY A 299 14.91 -5.87 13.93
CA GLY A 299 14.66 -5.11 15.16
C GLY A 299 14.40 -3.62 14.96
N SER A 300 14.27 -3.16 13.71
CA SER A 300 13.87 -1.81 13.33
C SER A 300 12.50 -1.78 12.67
N VAL A 301 11.79 -0.67 12.81
CA VAL A 301 10.59 -0.35 12.03
C VAL A 301 10.92 0.78 11.06
N PHE A 302 10.48 0.61 9.84
CA PHE A 302 10.69 1.50 8.70
C PHE A 302 9.37 2.11 8.26
N GLY A 303 9.41 3.36 7.79
CA GLY A 303 8.25 4.04 7.24
C GLY A 303 8.64 5.16 6.29
N CYS A 304 7.67 5.59 5.47
CA CYS A 304 7.83 6.75 4.61
C CYS A 304 6.53 7.53 4.44
N ASN A 305 6.66 8.81 4.17
CA ASN A 305 5.55 9.69 3.83
C ASN A 305 6.01 10.80 2.88
N GLY A 306 5.06 11.44 2.24
CA GLY A 306 5.34 12.61 1.45
C GLY A 306 5.71 13.81 2.32
N ALA A 307 6.66 14.60 1.84
CA ALA A 307 7.03 15.91 2.40
C ALA A 307 7.43 16.86 1.27
N GLN A 308 7.53 18.15 1.54
CA GLN A 308 7.88 19.12 0.51
C GLN A 308 9.35 19.52 0.56
N ARG A 309 9.92 19.71 -0.62
CA ARG A 309 11.19 20.36 -0.82
C ARG A 309 11.10 21.82 -0.38
N LYS A 310 12.07 22.27 0.44
CA LYS A 310 12.04 23.62 1.01
C LYS A 310 12.16 24.73 -0.04
N ALA A 311 12.89 24.48 -1.12
CA ALA A 311 13.23 25.50 -2.10
C ALA A 311 12.02 25.97 -2.95
N ASP A 312 11.13 25.03 -3.34
CA ASP A 312 10.08 25.28 -4.32
C ASP A 312 8.75 24.57 -4.00
N SER A 313 8.66 23.97 -2.82
CA SER A 313 7.48 23.23 -2.36
C SER A 313 7.10 21.99 -3.20
N ARG A 314 8.01 21.49 -4.04
CA ARG A 314 7.76 20.25 -4.79
C ARG A 314 7.63 19.05 -3.86
N PRO A 315 6.69 18.12 -4.15
CA PRO A 315 6.55 16.86 -3.42
C PRO A 315 7.80 15.98 -3.51
N GLY A 316 8.26 15.53 -2.36
CA GLY A 316 9.32 14.54 -2.19
C GLY A 316 8.93 13.47 -1.18
N ILE A 317 9.86 12.61 -0.84
CA ILE A 317 9.66 11.44 0.04
C ILE A 317 10.58 11.56 1.24
N LEU A 318 9.99 11.66 2.42
CA LEU A 318 10.67 11.48 3.70
C LEU A 318 10.58 10.00 4.08
N TRP A 319 11.70 9.36 4.41
CA TRP A 319 11.74 7.99 4.90
C TRP A 319 12.61 7.90 6.15
N TYR A 320 12.38 6.89 6.98
CA TYR A 320 13.06 6.75 8.26
C TYR A 320 13.13 5.30 8.74
N GLU A 321 14.15 5.04 9.56
CA GLU A 321 14.37 3.79 10.29
C GLU A 321 14.46 4.08 11.78
N VAL A 322 13.66 3.39 12.59
CA VAL A 322 13.59 3.53 14.03
C VAL A 322 13.83 2.17 14.70
N ARG A 323 14.79 2.10 15.61
CA ARG A 323 15.03 0.90 16.40
C ARG A 323 13.88 0.67 17.39
N ILE A 324 13.29 -0.52 17.36
CA ILE A 324 12.08 -0.82 18.14
C ILE A 324 12.37 -0.83 19.64
N LYS A 325 13.55 -1.36 20.07
CA LYS A 325 13.90 -1.57 21.47
C LYS A 325 13.82 -0.27 22.30
N ASP A 326 14.38 0.79 21.81
CA ASP A 326 14.56 2.05 22.53
C ASP A 326 13.98 3.28 21.83
N GLY A 327 13.48 3.14 20.59
CA GLY A 327 12.95 4.23 19.77
C GLY A 327 14.04 5.16 19.20
N ALA A 328 15.28 4.69 19.12
CA ALA A 328 16.35 5.49 18.51
C ALA A 328 16.08 5.63 16.99
N LEU A 329 16.11 6.87 16.51
CA LEU A 329 16.15 7.16 15.07
C LEU A 329 17.54 6.77 14.56
N LEU A 330 17.61 5.70 13.77
CA LEU A 330 18.88 5.20 13.24
C LEU A 330 19.29 5.95 11.98
N GLN A 331 18.33 6.28 11.14
CA GLN A 331 18.52 7.10 9.97
C GLN A 331 17.21 7.71 9.49
N GLU A 332 17.31 8.82 8.80
CA GLU A 332 16.26 9.44 7.99
C GLU A 332 16.86 9.95 6.69
N GLY A 333 16.07 9.98 5.64
CA GLY A 333 16.48 10.53 4.37
C GLY A 333 15.33 11.24 3.67
N PHE A 334 15.68 12.15 2.78
CA PHE A 334 14.72 12.90 2.00
C PHE A 334 15.08 12.82 0.52
N VAL A 335 14.17 12.25 -0.28
CA VAL A 335 14.32 12.16 -1.73
C VAL A 335 13.51 13.28 -2.37
N ASP A 336 14.17 14.16 -3.06
CA ASP A 336 13.55 15.27 -3.78
C ASP A 336 14.25 15.55 -5.11
N SER A 337 13.62 16.36 -5.95
CA SER A 337 14.17 16.79 -7.23
C SER A 337 13.67 18.20 -7.55
N PRO A 338 14.50 19.06 -8.19
CA PRO A 338 14.03 20.33 -8.73
C PRO A 338 13.15 20.15 -9.97
N ASP A 339 13.23 19.01 -10.64
CA ASP A 339 12.67 18.80 -11.96
C ASP A 339 11.41 17.93 -11.97
N CYS A 340 11.13 17.20 -10.89
CA CYS A 340 9.98 16.31 -10.81
C CYS A 340 9.42 16.18 -9.39
N ASP A 341 8.21 15.64 -9.32
CA ASP A 341 7.45 15.40 -8.10
C ASP A 341 7.36 13.90 -7.83
N TYR A 342 7.50 13.50 -6.56
CA TYR A 342 7.33 12.13 -6.10
C TYR A 342 6.10 12.03 -5.20
N LEU A 343 5.15 11.16 -5.56
CA LEU A 343 3.84 11.07 -4.94
C LEU A 343 3.54 9.63 -4.48
N TYR A 344 2.70 9.49 -3.47
CA TYR A 344 2.17 8.21 -2.98
C TYR A 344 3.25 7.16 -2.67
N PRO A 345 4.27 7.49 -1.85
CA PRO A 345 5.32 6.54 -1.57
C PRO A 345 4.85 5.38 -0.70
N SER A 346 5.45 4.22 -0.93
CA SER A 346 5.42 3.07 -0.04
C SER A 346 6.79 2.39 -0.03
N MET A 347 7.12 1.67 1.05
CA MET A 347 8.42 1.05 1.21
C MET A 347 8.35 -0.33 1.82
N ALA A 348 9.37 -1.14 1.53
CA ALA A 348 9.66 -2.39 2.21
C ALA A 348 11.17 -2.58 2.34
N VAL A 349 11.57 -3.56 3.14
CA VAL A 349 12.97 -3.89 3.40
C VAL A 349 13.18 -5.37 3.10
N ASP A 350 14.18 -5.70 2.30
CA ASP A 350 14.49 -7.07 1.92
C ASP A 350 15.22 -7.85 3.03
N GLY A 351 15.50 -9.13 2.77
CA GLY A 351 16.16 -10.01 3.73
C GLY A 351 17.60 -9.61 4.07
N LYS A 352 18.22 -8.73 3.29
CA LYS A 352 19.58 -8.21 3.48
C LYS A 352 19.62 -6.83 4.13
N GLY A 353 18.46 -6.25 4.44
CA GLY A 353 18.33 -4.89 4.97
C GLY A 353 18.39 -3.79 3.90
N ASN A 354 18.29 -4.14 2.61
CA ASN A 354 18.16 -3.14 1.56
C ASN A 354 16.74 -2.55 1.59
N ILE A 355 16.67 -1.23 1.46
CA ILE A 355 15.39 -0.50 1.45
C ILE A 355 14.96 -0.27 0.01
N GLY A 356 13.71 -0.57 -0.32
CA GLY A 356 13.10 -0.23 -1.59
C GLY A 356 11.86 0.64 -1.40
N ILE A 357 11.74 1.66 -2.24
CA ILE A 357 10.60 2.59 -2.28
C ILE A 357 10.01 2.58 -3.67
N GLY A 358 8.68 2.43 -3.74
CA GLY A 358 7.90 2.69 -4.95
C GLY A 358 7.09 3.97 -4.80
N CYS A 359 6.91 4.70 -5.90
CA CYS A 359 6.12 5.94 -5.94
C CYS A 359 5.62 6.25 -7.35
N THR A 360 4.72 7.21 -7.48
CA THR A 360 4.39 7.85 -8.76
C THR A 360 5.31 9.05 -8.96
N LYS A 361 6.03 9.10 -10.08
CA LYS A 361 6.84 10.25 -10.52
C LYS A 361 6.08 11.02 -11.60
N THR A 362 6.11 12.35 -11.56
CA THR A 362 5.50 13.22 -12.58
C THR A 362 6.21 14.56 -12.66
N SER A 363 6.04 15.30 -13.74
CA SER A 363 6.58 16.65 -13.88
C SER A 363 5.80 17.46 -14.93
N GLU A 364 6.24 18.68 -15.21
CA GLU A 364 5.72 19.51 -16.31
C GLU A 364 5.99 18.94 -17.70
N THR A 365 6.93 17.98 -17.80
CA THR A 365 7.36 17.35 -19.07
C THR A 365 7.19 15.83 -19.08
N GLU A 366 6.90 15.20 -17.93
CA GLU A 366 6.75 13.76 -17.80
C GLU A 366 5.36 13.40 -17.32
N PHE A 367 4.73 12.42 -17.95
CA PHE A 367 3.45 11.86 -17.50
C PHE A 367 3.60 11.09 -16.19
N PRO A 368 2.53 10.98 -15.37
CA PRO A 368 2.54 10.18 -14.16
C PRO A 368 2.98 8.73 -14.44
N SER A 369 4.13 8.35 -13.91
CA SER A 369 4.87 7.12 -14.19
C SER A 369 5.17 6.36 -12.91
N VAL A 370 5.30 5.02 -12.98
CA VAL A 370 5.77 4.22 -11.84
C VAL A 370 7.27 4.35 -11.70
N CYS A 371 7.71 4.76 -10.53
CA CYS A 371 9.11 4.95 -10.20
C CYS A 371 9.51 4.10 -9.00
N VAL A 372 10.70 3.52 -9.04
CA VAL A 372 11.30 2.74 -7.97
C VAL A 372 12.68 3.28 -7.63
N MET A 373 13.06 3.14 -6.37
CA MET A 373 14.39 3.48 -5.88
C MET A 373 14.81 2.51 -4.79
N MET A 374 16.09 2.31 -4.62
CA MET A 374 16.63 1.43 -3.60
C MET A 374 17.85 2.04 -2.90
N ARG A 375 18.09 1.56 -1.69
CA ARG A 375 19.30 1.77 -0.90
C ARG A 375 19.82 0.43 -0.44
N SER A 376 21.11 0.16 -0.65
CA SER A 376 21.77 -0.99 -0.01
C SER A 376 21.94 -0.75 1.49
N ALA A 377 21.96 -1.83 2.27
CA ALA A 377 22.32 -1.76 3.67
C ALA A 377 23.70 -1.13 3.90
N ASP A 378 24.61 -1.29 2.92
CA ASP A 378 25.98 -0.77 2.95
C ASP A 378 26.13 0.67 2.46
N ASP A 379 25.07 1.26 1.89
CA ASP A 379 25.10 2.66 1.44
C ASP A 379 25.18 3.61 2.67
N PRO A 380 25.73 4.81 2.53
CA PRO A 380 25.77 5.80 3.62
C PRO A 380 24.38 6.05 4.19
N ALA A 381 24.27 6.14 5.53
CA ALA A 381 23.00 6.38 6.21
C ALA A 381 22.30 7.63 5.68
N GLY A 382 20.97 7.57 5.57
CA GLY A 382 20.15 8.69 5.09
C GLY A 382 20.17 8.90 3.57
N THR A 383 20.92 8.09 2.80
CA THR A 383 20.98 8.23 1.34
C THR A 383 20.07 7.26 0.63
N MET A 384 19.68 7.58 -0.59
CA MET A 384 18.92 6.74 -1.51
C MET A 384 19.59 6.83 -2.90
N ARG A 385 19.68 5.70 -3.60
CA ARG A 385 20.21 5.67 -4.96
C ARG A 385 19.25 6.36 -5.93
N PRO A 386 19.72 6.84 -7.08
CA PRO A 386 18.88 7.53 -8.06
C PRO A 386 17.62 6.74 -8.42
N PRO A 387 16.45 7.40 -8.54
CA PRO A 387 15.21 6.76 -8.92
C PRO A 387 15.22 6.28 -10.39
N VAL A 388 14.54 5.16 -10.63
CA VAL A 388 14.36 4.55 -11.94
C VAL A 388 12.89 4.54 -12.30
N VAL A 389 12.52 5.08 -13.46
CA VAL A 389 11.18 4.93 -14.03
C VAL A 389 11.03 3.50 -14.55
N ALA A 390 10.20 2.71 -13.88
CA ALA A 390 9.99 1.31 -14.21
C ALA A 390 8.84 1.09 -15.20
N VAL A 391 7.81 1.95 -15.15
CA VAL A 391 6.70 1.97 -16.11
C VAL A 391 6.41 3.41 -16.48
N ASN A 392 6.55 3.73 -17.77
CA ASN A 392 6.27 5.08 -18.25
C ASN A 392 4.77 5.33 -18.34
N GLY A 393 4.32 6.49 -17.85
CA GLY A 393 3.06 7.06 -18.25
C GLY A 393 3.09 7.46 -19.72
N THR A 394 1.98 7.32 -20.42
CA THR A 394 1.88 7.60 -21.85
C THR A 394 0.93 8.74 -22.17
N THR A 395 0.19 9.23 -21.18
CA THR A 395 -0.81 10.26 -21.34
C THR A 395 -1.02 11.06 -20.05
N LEU A 396 -1.78 12.14 -20.14
CA LEU A 396 -2.25 12.88 -18.98
C LEU A 396 -3.35 12.12 -18.25
N PHE A 397 -3.34 12.21 -16.93
CA PHE A 397 -4.57 11.95 -16.18
C PHE A 397 -5.48 13.18 -16.28
N LYS A 398 -6.61 13.03 -16.91
CA LYS A 398 -7.60 14.09 -17.13
C LYS A 398 -8.80 13.94 -16.20
N TYR A 399 -9.24 15.05 -15.65
CA TYR A 399 -10.47 15.09 -14.85
C TYR A 399 -11.23 16.38 -15.16
N PRO A 400 -12.14 16.38 -16.17
CA PRO A 400 -12.86 17.57 -16.61
C PRO A 400 -13.58 18.27 -15.46
N GLY A 401 -13.44 19.58 -15.42
CA GLY A 401 -14.06 20.43 -14.39
C GLY A 401 -13.27 20.54 -13.07
N ALA A 402 -12.12 19.87 -12.95
CA ALA A 402 -11.24 20.01 -11.77
C ALA A 402 -9.87 20.58 -12.16
N SER A 403 -9.33 21.47 -11.35
CA SER A 403 -7.94 21.94 -11.45
C SER A 403 -6.96 21.06 -10.67
N ALA A 404 -7.46 20.34 -9.68
CA ALA A 404 -6.70 19.44 -8.84
C ALA A 404 -7.57 18.28 -8.36
N ILE A 405 -7.02 17.06 -8.29
CA ILE A 405 -7.76 15.86 -7.92
C ILE A 405 -6.89 14.86 -7.15
N ASN A 406 -7.48 14.13 -6.23
CA ASN A 406 -6.81 13.04 -5.57
C ASN A 406 -6.69 11.84 -6.52
N PHE A 407 -5.47 11.55 -7.00
CA PHE A 407 -5.21 10.47 -7.95
C PHE A 407 -5.05 9.12 -7.25
N SER A 408 -4.45 9.11 -6.05
CA SER A 408 -4.41 7.98 -5.13
C SER A 408 -4.26 8.47 -3.69
N ASN A 409 -4.63 7.65 -2.70
CA ASN A 409 -4.37 7.96 -1.30
C ASN A 409 -3.08 7.31 -0.81
N TYR A 410 -2.77 6.11 -1.34
CA TYR A 410 -1.63 5.29 -0.94
C TYR A 410 -1.22 4.34 -2.06
N SER A 411 -0.13 3.64 -1.83
CA SER A 411 0.38 2.54 -2.64
C SER A 411 0.93 1.44 -1.72
N VAL A 412 1.38 0.33 -2.28
CA VAL A 412 2.02 -0.74 -1.52
C VAL A 412 3.35 -1.13 -2.11
N THR A 413 4.33 -1.36 -1.23
CA THR A 413 5.59 -2.04 -1.53
C THR A 413 5.76 -3.17 -0.52
N CYS A 414 6.08 -4.37 -0.98
CA CYS A 414 6.21 -5.56 -0.16
C CYS A 414 7.37 -6.45 -0.63
N ILE A 415 7.79 -7.36 0.23
CA ILE A 415 8.82 -8.35 -0.09
C ILE A 415 8.22 -9.54 -0.83
N ASP A 416 8.96 -10.12 -1.78
CA ASP A 416 8.63 -11.41 -2.38
C ASP A 416 8.83 -12.53 -1.34
N PRO A 417 7.81 -13.32 -1.00
CA PRO A 417 7.93 -14.35 0.03
C PRO A 417 8.80 -15.54 -0.40
N THR A 418 9.12 -15.67 -1.68
CA THR A 418 9.93 -16.77 -2.25
C THR A 418 11.31 -16.34 -2.71
N ALA A 419 11.52 -15.01 -2.84
CA ALA A 419 12.79 -14.42 -3.26
C ALA A 419 13.12 -13.24 -2.32
N GLY A 420 13.75 -13.54 -1.20
CA GLY A 420 13.96 -12.61 -0.10
C GLY A 420 14.81 -11.38 -0.38
N ASP A 421 15.34 -11.22 -1.60
CA ASP A 421 16.04 -10.05 -2.11
C ASP A 421 15.26 -9.29 -3.21
N VAL A 422 14.03 -9.70 -3.49
CA VAL A 422 13.14 -9.06 -4.47
C VAL A 422 12.03 -8.31 -3.73
N LEU A 423 11.83 -7.06 -4.12
CA LEU A 423 10.72 -6.23 -3.69
C LEU A 423 9.74 -6.04 -4.84
N TRP A 424 8.48 -5.91 -4.49
CA TRP A 424 7.39 -5.60 -5.41
C TRP A 424 6.71 -4.32 -4.98
N THR A 425 6.40 -3.46 -5.94
CA THR A 425 5.57 -2.28 -5.70
C THR A 425 4.36 -2.24 -6.63
N TYR A 426 3.25 -1.72 -6.12
CA TYR A 426 2.02 -1.48 -6.86
C TYR A 426 1.66 -0.01 -6.79
N GLN A 427 1.63 0.65 -7.95
CA GLN A 427 1.55 2.09 -8.07
C GLN A 427 0.52 2.51 -9.10
N ALA A 428 -0.09 3.70 -8.89
CA ALA A 428 -0.91 4.36 -9.90
C ALA A 428 -0.02 5.08 -10.93
N TYR A 429 -0.45 5.05 -12.19
CA TYR A 429 0.17 5.78 -13.30
C TYR A 429 -0.87 6.16 -14.35
N ALA A 430 -0.49 6.97 -15.33
CA ALA A 430 -1.40 7.45 -16.36
C ALA A 430 -1.13 6.78 -17.71
N ASN A 431 -2.05 5.93 -18.15
CA ASN A 431 -1.97 5.18 -19.42
C ASN A 431 -3.34 4.99 -20.06
N SER A 432 -4.24 5.98 -19.93
CA SER A 432 -5.55 5.94 -20.58
C SER A 432 -5.90 7.29 -21.18
N THR A 433 -6.40 7.27 -22.40
CA THR A 433 -6.94 8.46 -23.08
C THR A 433 -8.35 8.82 -22.60
N GLU A 434 -9.01 7.91 -21.88
CA GLU A 434 -10.32 8.15 -21.28
C GLU A 434 -10.20 9.11 -20.09
N ASP A 435 -11.10 10.08 -20.02
CA ASP A 435 -11.20 10.98 -18.88
C ASP A 435 -11.46 10.23 -17.57
N ARG A 436 -10.84 10.72 -16.49
CA ARG A 436 -11.01 10.21 -15.12
C ARG A 436 -10.58 8.76 -14.92
N LYS A 437 -9.88 8.14 -15.88
CA LYS A 437 -9.44 6.74 -15.79
C LYS A 437 -8.00 6.66 -15.33
N TRP A 438 -7.78 6.14 -14.15
CA TRP A 438 -6.45 5.80 -13.63
C TRP A 438 -6.07 4.37 -14.02
N CYS A 439 -4.79 4.13 -14.15
CA CYS A 439 -4.19 2.83 -14.35
C CYS A 439 -3.24 2.50 -13.20
N THR A 440 -2.95 1.24 -13.01
CA THR A 440 -1.99 0.77 -12.02
C THR A 440 -1.05 -0.24 -12.63
N ALA A 441 0.14 -0.39 -12.02
CA ALA A 441 1.09 -1.42 -12.43
C ALA A 441 1.84 -2.01 -11.24
N TRP A 442 2.12 -3.30 -11.31
CA TRP A 442 3.07 -4.02 -10.49
C TRP A 442 4.47 -3.96 -11.09
N VAL A 443 5.47 -3.82 -10.23
CA VAL A 443 6.88 -3.83 -10.59
C VAL A 443 7.65 -4.64 -9.57
N ALA A 444 8.40 -5.66 -10.04
CA ALA A 444 9.38 -6.38 -9.22
C ALA A 444 10.77 -5.80 -9.46
N PHE A 445 11.53 -5.55 -8.39
CA PHE A 445 12.84 -4.92 -8.48
C PHE A 445 13.77 -5.36 -7.34
N ARG A 446 15.08 -5.24 -7.56
CA ARG A 446 16.10 -5.55 -6.56
C ARG A 446 17.40 -4.79 -6.81
N ILE A 447 18.35 -4.86 -5.86
CA ILE A 447 19.74 -4.49 -6.10
C ILE A 447 20.46 -5.68 -6.75
N ARG A 448 21.09 -5.47 -7.88
CA ARG A 448 21.94 -6.49 -8.52
C ARG A 448 23.11 -6.85 -7.61
N ILE A 449 23.31 -8.13 -7.41
CA ILE A 449 24.54 -8.63 -6.82
C ILE A 449 25.59 -8.61 -7.96
N LYS A 450 26.61 -7.74 -7.84
CA LYS A 450 27.79 -7.85 -8.71
C LYS A 450 28.43 -9.20 -8.42
N LYS A 451 28.46 -10.07 -9.43
CA LYS A 451 29.20 -11.33 -9.39
C LYS A 451 30.69 -11.08 -9.40
#